data_99cef006a507c5559c9fb960f3c036ee
#
_entry.id   99cef006a507c5559c9fb960f3c036ee
#
_cell.length_a   1.000
_cell.length_b   1.000
_cell.length_c   1.000
_cell.angle_alpha   90.00
_cell.angle_beta   90.00
_cell.angle_gamma   90.00
#
_symmetry.space_group_name_H-M   'P 1'
#
loop_
_entity.id
_entity.type
_entity.pdbx_description
1 polymer ?
#
loop_
_entity_poly.entity_id
_entity_poly.type
_entity_poly.pdbx_seq_one_letter_code
_entity_poly.pdbx_strand_id
1 'polypeptide(L)'
;MKILLVTLLHPLPTNAARGTFVADHAQLLRDMGHDVRIVNPLPRLLKYMEQSRSTLTGVAKAPKYFEHNEFEIHAPRYIAYTDHPYPWLTARSIRNRRRSIEKWLGDWRPERIIAHTLWPVGELARSLSKRWKVPWTGVVHGHDVDVGLTHSTTGKRIKSLMESANSMVFVSERLRTTAESAEVQTKKAYTIPCHSE
;
A
#
# COMPACT_ATOMS: atom_id res chain seq x y z
N MET A 1 -2.28 -2.84 19.89
CA MET A 1 -1.00 -2.78 19.14
C MET A 1 -0.93 -1.48 18.35
N LYS A 2 0.30 -1.00 18.06
CA LYS A 2 0.54 0.11 17.13
C LYS A 2 0.69 -0.42 15.70
N ILE A 3 -0.19 -0.02 14.79
CA ILE A 3 -0.23 -0.51 13.41
C ILE A 3 0.00 0.65 12.45
N LEU A 4 0.98 0.52 11.55
CA LEU A 4 1.14 1.42 10.43
C LEU A 4 0.51 0.81 9.19
N LEU A 5 -0.57 1.43 8.72
CA LEU A 5 -1.23 1.06 7.48
C LEU A 5 -0.62 1.87 6.34
N VAL A 6 -0.11 1.21 5.32
CA VAL A 6 0.50 1.83 4.14
C VAL A 6 -0.29 1.45 2.90
N THR A 7 -0.81 2.42 2.16
CA THR A 7 -1.71 2.15 1.04
C THR A 7 -1.57 3.19 -0.07
N LEU A 8 -1.79 2.78 -1.32
CA LEU A 8 -1.96 3.74 -2.43
C LEU A 8 -3.38 4.28 -2.49
N LEU A 9 -4.36 3.53 -2.00
CA LEU A 9 -5.77 3.84 -2.12
C LEU A 9 -6.34 4.17 -0.74
N HIS A 10 -6.73 5.42 -0.56
CA HIS A 10 -7.43 5.91 0.63
C HIS A 10 -8.30 7.10 0.20
N PRO A 11 -9.45 7.36 0.83
CA PRO A 11 -10.21 8.56 0.59
C PRO A 11 -9.35 9.82 0.71
N LEU A 12 -9.54 10.76 -0.18
CA LEU A 12 -8.85 12.05 -0.20
C LEU A 12 -9.88 13.18 0.02
N PRO A 13 -9.51 14.30 0.62
CA PRO A 13 -10.39 15.47 0.70
C PRO A 13 -10.88 15.93 -0.67
N THR A 14 -10.13 15.60 -1.71
CA THR A 14 -10.41 15.90 -3.12
C THR A 14 -11.13 14.77 -3.87
N ASN A 15 -11.29 13.58 -3.25
CA ASN A 15 -11.98 12.42 -3.82
C ASN A 15 -12.34 11.41 -2.70
N ALA A 16 -13.50 11.58 -2.10
CA ALA A 16 -13.95 10.76 -0.98
C ALA A 16 -14.26 9.29 -1.36
N ALA A 17 -14.59 9.02 -2.61
CA ALA A 17 -14.93 7.67 -3.08
C ALA A 17 -13.70 6.77 -3.31
N ARG A 18 -12.49 7.33 -3.20
CA ARG A 18 -11.26 6.60 -3.47
C ARG A 18 -10.87 5.71 -2.30
N GLY A 19 -10.84 4.38 -2.52
CA GLY A 19 -10.28 3.42 -1.57
C GLY A 19 -11.00 3.34 -0.23
N THR A 20 -12.32 3.45 -0.19
CA THR A 20 -13.16 3.36 1.01
C THR A 20 -12.92 2.09 1.79
N PHE A 21 -12.75 0.94 1.11
CA PHE A 21 -12.46 -0.34 1.74
C PHE A 21 -11.19 -0.35 2.63
N VAL A 22 -10.23 0.54 2.35
CA VAL A 22 -9.04 0.68 3.21
C VAL A 22 -9.36 1.50 4.45
N ALA A 23 -10.20 2.54 4.30
CA ALA A 23 -10.68 3.32 5.43
C ALA A 23 -11.53 2.45 6.38
N ASP A 24 -12.39 1.60 5.83
CA ASP A 24 -13.20 0.65 6.60
C ASP A 24 -12.33 -0.36 7.36
N HIS A 25 -11.28 -0.88 6.72
CA HIS A 25 -10.31 -1.75 7.39
C HIS A 25 -9.55 -1.01 8.50
N ALA A 26 -9.14 0.23 8.28
CA ALA A 26 -8.50 1.04 9.33
C ALA A 26 -9.44 1.27 10.51
N GLN A 27 -10.73 1.54 10.24
CA GLN A 27 -11.76 1.68 11.26
C GLN A 27 -11.93 0.40 12.07
N LEU A 28 -12.07 -0.75 11.40
CA LEU A 28 -12.18 -2.05 12.04
C LEU A 28 -10.99 -2.34 12.98
N LEU A 29 -9.77 -2.06 12.54
CA LEU A 29 -8.58 -2.22 13.37
C LEU A 29 -8.62 -1.31 14.62
N ARG A 30 -9.11 -0.08 14.49
CA ARG A 30 -9.28 0.83 15.61
C ARG A 30 -10.35 0.35 16.59
N ASP A 31 -11.47 -0.14 16.07
CA ASP A 31 -12.58 -0.68 16.89
C ASP A 31 -12.15 -1.92 17.67
N MET A 32 -11.16 -2.67 17.14
CA MET A 32 -10.48 -3.75 17.87
C MET A 32 -9.46 -3.28 18.90
N GLY A 33 -9.36 -1.97 19.16
CA GLY A 33 -8.47 -1.38 20.17
C GLY A 33 -7.01 -1.20 19.69
N HIS A 34 -6.75 -1.11 18.40
CA HIS A 34 -5.42 -0.84 17.87
C HIS A 34 -5.20 0.67 17.66
N ASP A 35 -3.98 1.14 17.93
CA ASP A 35 -3.51 2.49 17.58
C ASP A 35 -3.03 2.47 16.13
N VAL A 36 -3.83 3.02 15.21
CA VAL A 36 -3.61 2.96 13.76
C VAL A 36 -3.20 4.31 13.22
N ARG A 37 -2.08 4.37 12.50
CA ARG A 37 -1.68 5.52 11.68
C ARG A 37 -1.60 5.13 10.22
N ILE A 38 -1.94 6.07 9.33
CA ILE A 38 -2.08 5.80 7.90
C ILE A 38 -1.07 6.61 7.09
N VAL A 39 -0.36 5.91 6.21
CA VAL A 39 0.50 6.51 5.18
C VAL A 39 -0.09 6.20 3.82
N ASN A 40 -0.45 7.24 3.07
CA ASN A 40 -0.99 7.15 1.72
C ASN A 40 -0.05 7.84 0.72
N PRO A 41 1.05 7.19 0.28
CA PRO A 41 1.95 7.81 -0.70
C PRO A 41 1.21 8.11 -1.99
N LEU A 42 1.34 9.33 -2.49
CA LEU A 42 0.70 9.77 -3.71
C LEU A 42 1.73 10.03 -4.81
N PRO A 43 1.48 9.65 -6.07
CA PRO A 43 2.36 10.01 -7.17
C PRO A 43 2.37 11.51 -7.38
N ARG A 44 3.50 12.05 -7.82
CA ARG A 44 3.57 13.42 -8.35
C ARG A 44 2.93 13.41 -9.73
N LEU A 45 1.81 14.10 -9.86
CA LEU A 45 1.05 14.21 -11.10
C LEU A 45 0.93 15.67 -11.49
N LEU A 46 0.97 15.95 -12.77
CA LEU A 46 0.46 17.18 -13.34
C LEU A 46 -1.07 17.05 -13.47
N LYS A 47 -1.79 18.14 -13.31
CA LYS A 47 -3.26 18.13 -13.23
C LYS A 47 -3.94 17.43 -14.42
N TYR A 48 -3.39 17.56 -15.62
CA TYR A 48 -3.94 16.92 -16.84
C TYR A 48 -3.78 15.38 -16.83
N MET A 49 -2.85 14.84 -16.03
CA MET A 49 -2.63 13.38 -15.95
C MET A 49 -3.70 12.68 -15.10
N GLU A 50 -4.49 13.41 -14.31
CA GLU A 50 -5.57 12.84 -13.49
C GLU A 50 -6.68 12.23 -14.34
N GLN A 51 -6.85 12.71 -15.57
CA GLN A 51 -7.91 12.25 -16.48
C GLN A 51 -7.65 10.83 -17.02
N SER A 52 -6.42 10.34 -16.91
CA SER A 52 -6.04 9.03 -17.47
C SER A 52 -6.64 7.83 -16.70
N ARG A 53 -6.95 8.00 -15.40
CA ARG A 53 -7.50 6.93 -14.54
C ARG A 53 -8.33 7.53 -13.41
N SER A 54 -9.51 6.97 -13.14
CA SER A 54 -10.39 7.39 -12.05
C SER A 54 -9.71 7.39 -10.68
N THR A 55 -8.82 6.43 -10.44
CA THR A 55 -8.04 6.33 -9.19
C THR A 55 -7.04 7.48 -8.98
N LEU A 56 -6.74 8.26 -10.01
CA LEU A 56 -5.87 9.44 -9.96
C LEU A 56 -6.61 10.76 -9.78
N THR A 57 -7.94 10.74 -9.89
CA THR A 57 -8.76 11.94 -9.71
C THR A 57 -8.54 12.55 -8.33
N GLY A 58 -8.26 13.85 -8.29
CA GLY A 58 -8.02 14.61 -7.06
C GLY A 58 -6.62 14.46 -6.46
N VAL A 59 -5.78 13.56 -6.99
CA VAL A 59 -4.45 13.27 -6.44
C VAL A 59 -3.51 14.48 -6.53
N ALA A 60 -3.50 15.22 -7.64
CA ALA A 60 -2.58 16.36 -7.83
C ALA A 60 -2.77 17.46 -6.77
N LYS A 61 -4.02 17.69 -6.35
CA LYS A 61 -4.40 18.73 -5.39
C LYS A 61 -4.46 18.24 -3.94
N ALA A 62 -4.42 16.93 -3.70
CA ALA A 62 -4.54 16.39 -2.35
C ALA A 62 -3.42 16.94 -1.43
N PRO A 63 -3.73 17.34 -0.20
CA PRO A 63 -2.74 17.84 0.73
C PRO A 63 -1.77 16.74 1.18
N LYS A 64 -0.61 17.16 1.69
CA LYS A 64 0.41 16.23 2.22
C LYS A 64 0.01 15.62 3.56
N TYR A 65 -0.78 16.33 4.33
CA TYR A 65 -1.32 15.93 5.63
C TYR A 65 -2.81 16.27 5.63
N PHE A 66 -3.63 15.35 6.07
CA PHE A 66 -5.05 15.55 6.22
C PHE A 66 -5.62 14.55 7.22
N GLU A 67 -6.85 14.75 7.61
CA GLU A 67 -7.60 13.89 8.50
C GLU A 67 -8.79 13.28 7.75
N HIS A 68 -9.09 12.03 8.05
CA HIS A 68 -10.27 11.34 7.56
C HIS A 68 -10.74 10.34 8.63
N ASN A 69 -12.01 10.45 9.07
CA ASN A 69 -12.57 9.61 10.12
C ASN A 69 -11.69 9.56 11.39
N GLU A 70 -11.19 10.71 11.83
CA GLU A 70 -10.29 10.87 12.99
C GLU A 70 -8.93 10.18 12.84
N PHE A 71 -8.56 9.74 11.64
CA PHE A 71 -7.20 9.27 11.35
C PHE A 71 -6.36 10.40 10.77
N GLU A 72 -5.21 10.63 11.39
CA GLU A 72 -4.17 11.46 10.79
C GLU A 72 -3.51 10.70 9.63
N ILE A 73 -3.51 11.30 8.44
CA ILE A 73 -2.97 10.70 7.24
C ILE A 73 -1.79 11.51 6.71
N HIS A 74 -0.67 10.82 6.52
CA HIS A 74 0.49 11.37 5.84
C HIS A 74 0.54 10.86 4.39
N ALA A 75 0.48 11.79 3.43
CA ALA A 75 0.48 11.51 1.99
C ALA A 75 1.76 12.04 1.30
N PRO A 76 2.93 11.41 1.53
CA PRO A 76 4.18 11.86 0.93
C PRO A 76 4.17 11.64 -0.59
N ARG A 77 4.69 12.63 -1.34
CA ARG A 77 4.76 12.56 -2.80
C ARG A 77 5.97 11.76 -3.27
N TYR A 78 5.76 10.81 -4.17
CA TYR A 78 6.82 10.07 -4.85
C TYR A 78 6.72 10.23 -6.37
N ILE A 79 7.77 9.90 -7.11
CA ILE A 79 7.75 9.91 -8.58
C ILE A 79 7.44 8.48 -9.02
N ALA A 80 6.31 8.33 -9.71
CA ALA A 80 5.93 7.09 -10.37
C ALA A 80 6.41 7.14 -11.83
N TYR A 81 7.22 6.19 -12.19
CA TYR A 81 7.64 5.97 -13.57
C TYR A 81 6.76 4.87 -14.16
N THR A 82 5.55 5.26 -14.57
CA THR A 82 4.57 4.35 -15.19
C THR A 82 5.08 3.93 -16.56
N ASP A 83 4.90 2.66 -16.90
CA ASP A 83 5.30 2.08 -18.21
C ASP A 83 6.79 2.24 -18.57
N HIS A 84 7.61 2.61 -17.58
CA HIS A 84 9.05 2.74 -17.78
C HIS A 84 9.74 1.38 -17.58
N PRO A 85 10.72 1.00 -18.43
CA PRO A 85 11.41 -0.28 -18.33
C PRO A 85 12.22 -0.46 -17.05
N TYR A 86 12.38 0.61 -16.25
CA TYR A 86 13.18 0.59 -15.03
C TYR A 86 12.32 0.77 -13.76
N PRO A 87 11.58 -0.25 -13.31
CA PRO A 87 10.71 -0.16 -12.13
C PRO A 87 11.48 0.16 -10.84
N TRP A 88 12.79 -0.05 -10.82
CA TRP A 88 13.64 0.30 -9.68
C TRP A 88 13.66 1.80 -9.38
N LEU A 89 13.40 2.67 -10.38
CA LEU A 89 13.28 4.12 -10.18
C LEU A 89 12.06 4.45 -9.30
N THR A 90 10.90 3.88 -9.62
CA THR A 90 9.69 4.01 -8.79
C THR A 90 9.94 3.45 -7.38
N ALA A 91 10.51 2.26 -7.29
CA ALA A 91 10.85 1.63 -6.02
C ALA A 91 11.79 2.51 -5.17
N ARG A 92 12.83 3.09 -5.78
CA ARG A 92 13.75 4.02 -5.10
C ARG A 92 13.02 5.29 -4.65
N SER A 93 12.19 5.86 -5.51
CA SER A 93 11.46 7.09 -5.21
C SER A 93 10.52 6.93 -4.01
N ILE A 94 9.75 5.84 -3.96
CA ILE A 94 8.82 5.60 -2.85
C ILE A 94 9.57 5.26 -1.55
N ARG A 95 10.63 4.45 -1.60
CA ARG A 95 11.48 4.14 -0.43
C ARG A 95 12.12 5.39 0.18
N ASN A 96 12.48 6.37 -0.64
CA ASN A 96 13.06 7.62 -0.17
C ASN A 96 12.07 8.45 0.67
N ARG A 97 10.76 8.13 0.66
CA ARG A 97 9.76 8.79 1.52
C ARG A 97 9.85 8.34 2.97
N ARG A 98 10.60 7.29 3.27
CA ARG A 98 10.81 6.79 4.64
C ARG A 98 11.19 7.90 5.62
N ARG A 99 12.15 8.76 5.28
CA ARG A 99 12.57 9.88 6.16
C ARG A 99 11.43 10.84 6.51
N SER A 100 10.55 11.13 5.54
CA SER A 100 9.38 11.99 5.76
C SER A 100 8.37 11.32 6.70
N ILE A 101 8.22 10.01 6.60
CA ILE A 101 7.34 9.21 7.45
C ILE A 101 7.91 9.13 8.87
N GLU A 102 9.20 8.84 9.02
CA GLU A 102 9.87 8.82 10.32
C GLU A 102 9.74 10.17 11.05
N LYS A 103 9.91 11.28 10.32
CA LYS A 103 9.74 12.62 10.89
C LYS A 103 8.30 12.89 11.33
N TRP A 104 7.31 12.45 10.54
CA TRP A 104 5.90 12.62 10.88
C TRP A 104 5.48 11.77 12.09
N LEU A 105 5.98 10.55 12.19
CA LEU A 105 5.67 9.65 13.30
C LEU A 105 6.31 10.10 14.63
N GLY A 106 7.38 10.91 14.59
CA GLY A 106 8.10 11.31 15.80
C GLY A 106 8.64 10.09 16.56
N ASP A 107 8.23 9.96 17.82
CA ASP A 107 8.60 8.83 18.69
C ASP A 107 7.65 7.63 18.58
N TRP A 108 6.53 7.79 17.87
CA TRP A 108 5.62 6.68 17.63
C TRP A 108 6.27 5.64 16.70
N ARG A 109 6.25 4.38 17.11
CA ARG A 109 6.79 3.28 16.30
C ARG A 109 5.75 2.19 16.17
N PRO A 110 5.51 1.66 14.97
CA PRO A 110 4.61 0.54 14.77
C PRO A 110 5.22 -0.75 15.32
N GLU A 111 4.35 -1.62 15.80
CA GLU A 111 4.68 -3.01 16.12
C GLU A 111 4.41 -3.91 14.90
N ARG A 112 3.59 -3.42 13.96
CA ARG A 112 3.25 -4.11 12.71
C ARG A 112 2.98 -3.12 11.58
N ILE A 113 3.33 -3.52 10.36
CA ILE A 113 3.02 -2.77 9.15
C ILE A 113 2.05 -3.60 8.31
N ILE A 114 0.98 -2.99 7.81
CA ILE A 114 0.05 -3.58 6.85
C ILE A 114 0.11 -2.77 5.56
N ALA A 115 0.38 -3.42 4.44
CA ALA A 115 0.44 -2.78 3.13
C ALA A 115 -0.74 -3.26 2.27
N HIS A 116 -1.65 -2.36 1.93
CA HIS A 116 -2.70 -2.61 0.95
C HIS A 116 -2.18 -2.31 -0.45
N THR A 117 -2.33 -3.31 -1.33
CA THR A 117 -1.65 -3.41 -2.62
C THR A 117 -0.13 -3.58 -2.45
N LEU A 118 0.54 -4.16 -3.42
CA LEU A 118 1.96 -4.45 -3.28
C LEU A 118 2.83 -3.48 -4.08
N TRP A 119 2.46 -3.23 -5.33
CA TRP A 119 3.28 -2.35 -6.16
C TRP A 119 2.71 -0.93 -6.22
N PRO A 120 3.54 0.09 -5.93
CA PRO A 120 4.90 0.05 -5.37
C PRO A 120 4.97 0.16 -3.83
N VAL A 121 3.83 0.16 -3.11
CA VAL A 121 3.72 0.38 -1.65
C VAL A 121 4.48 -0.67 -0.85
N GLY A 122 4.48 -1.92 -1.29
CA GLY A 122 5.23 -2.99 -0.66
C GLY A 122 6.74 -2.72 -0.57
N GLU A 123 7.31 -1.98 -1.52
CA GLU A 123 8.72 -1.54 -1.46
C GLU A 123 8.96 -0.60 -0.26
N LEU A 124 8.01 0.26 0.03
CA LEU A 124 8.07 1.15 1.19
C LEU A 124 7.86 0.36 2.48
N ALA A 125 6.82 -0.49 2.54
CA ALA A 125 6.52 -1.33 3.69
C ALA A 125 7.71 -2.23 4.06
N ARG A 126 8.30 -2.93 3.07
CA ARG A 126 9.51 -3.74 3.24
C ARG A 126 10.70 -2.91 3.75
N SER A 127 10.88 -1.69 3.25
CA SER A 127 11.96 -0.80 3.69
C SER A 127 11.78 -0.34 5.14
N LEU A 128 10.55 0.00 5.54
CA LEU A 128 10.20 0.39 6.91
C LEU A 128 10.31 -0.80 7.87
N SER A 129 9.80 -1.98 7.46
CA SER A 129 9.91 -3.23 8.22
C SER A 129 11.37 -3.57 8.55
N LYS A 130 12.25 -3.51 7.57
CA LYS A 130 13.69 -3.72 7.77
C LYS A 130 14.31 -2.67 8.71
N ARG A 131 13.90 -1.42 8.58
CA ARG A 131 14.44 -0.31 9.38
C ARG A 131 14.08 -0.41 10.85
N TRP A 132 12.83 -0.78 11.13
CA TRP A 132 12.32 -0.87 12.51
C TRP A 132 12.34 -2.27 13.09
N LYS A 133 12.72 -3.27 12.27
CA LYS A 133 12.74 -4.70 12.65
C LYS A 133 11.34 -5.19 13.11
N VAL A 134 10.30 -4.73 12.44
CA VAL A 134 8.91 -5.11 12.71
C VAL A 134 8.34 -5.92 11.55
N PRO A 135 7.44 -6.89 11.81
CA PRO A 135 6.83 -7.68 10.75
C PRO A 135 5.92 -6.83 9.86
N TRP A 136 5.81 -7.22 8.58
CA TRP A 136 4.85 -6.62 7.66
C TRP A 136 3.99 -7.66 6.97
N THR A 137 2.74 -7.28 6.71
CA THR A 137 1.72 -8.05 6.03
C THR A 137 1.34 -7.35 4.73
N GLY A 138 1.32 -8.08 3.63
CA GLY A 138 0.77 -7.60 2.36
C GLY A 138 -0.68 -8.03 2.20
N VAL A 139 -1.54 -7.12 1.74
CA VAL A 139 -2.95 -7.40 1.40
C VAL A 139 -3.14 -7.20 -0.10
N VAL A 140 -3.62 -8.22 -0.79
CA VAL A 140 -3.77 -8.28 -2.25
C VAL A 140 -5.23 -8.19 -2.64
N HIS A 141 -5.56 -7.19 -3.48
CA HIS A 141 -6.91 -6.88 -3.94
C HIS A 141 -7.17 -7.21 -5.42
N GLY A 142 -6.37 -8.05 -6.04
CA GLY A 142 -6.53 -8.52 -7.42
C GLY A 142 -5.46 -8.00 -8.37
N HIS A 143 -5.35 -6.71 -8.59
CA HIS A 143 -4.46 -6.13 -9.60
C HIS A 143 -2.99 -6.61 -9.51
N ASP A 144 -2.45 -6.77 -8.31
CA ASP A 144 -1.09 -7.27 -8.11
C ASP A 144 -0.89 -8.71 -8.63
N VAL A 145 -1.95 -9.54 -8.56
CA VAL A 145 -1.91 -10.94 -9.01
C VAL A 145 -2.34 -11.04 -10.46
N ASP A 146 -3.51 -10.49 -10.81
CA ASP A 146 -4.13 -10.69 -12.12
C ASP A 146 -3.33 -10.03 -13.26
N VAL A 147 -2.70 -8.89 -12.97
CA VAL A 147 -1.92 -8.12 -13.95
C VAL A 147 -0.46 -8.01 -13.53
N GLY A 148 -0.23 -7.74 -12.26
CA GLY A 148 1.09 -7.37 -11.76
C GLY A 148 2.11 -8.48 -11.86
N LEU A 149 1.77 -9.72 -11.51
CA LEU A 149 2.69 -10.86 -11.54
C LEU A 149 3.16 -11.20 -12.96
N THR A 150 2.28 -11.07 -13.96
CA THR A 150 2.59 -11.36 -15.37
C THR A 150 3.28 -10.21 -16.09
N HIS A 151 3.29 -9.02 -15.48
CA HIS A 151 3.88 -7.83 -16.11
C HIS A 151 5.40 -7.94 -16.22
N SER A 152 5.91 -7.75 -17.45
CA SER A 152 7.31 -7.99 -17.81
C SER A 152 8.34 -7.26 -16.94
N THR A 153 8.02 -6.04 -16.48
CA THR A 153 8.97 -5.20 -15.74
C THR A 153 8.77 -5.25 -14.22
N THR A 154 7.54 -5.45 -13.74
CA THR A 154 7.20 -5.39 -12.29
C THR A 154 6.94 -6.75 -11.67
N GLY A 155 6.65 -7.79 -12.45
CA GLY A 155 6.25 -9.11 -11.94
C GLY A 155 7.27 -9.73 -10.98
N LYS A 156 8.55 -9.74 -11.34
CA LYS A 156 9.63 -10.24 -10.47
C LYS A 156 9.70 -9.48 -9.14
N ARG A 157 9.38 -8.18 -9.13
CA ARG A 157 9.39 -7.37 -7.91
C ARG A 157 8.19 -7.68 -7.04
N ILE A 158 7.01 -7.82 -7.64
CA ILE A 158 5.78 -8.19 -6.92
C ILE A 158 5.96 -9.57 -6.28
N LYS A 159 6.47 -10.56 -7.04
CA LYS A 159 6.82 -11.88 -6.49
C LYS A 159 7.77 -11.74 -5.29
N SER A 160 8.88 -11.03 -5.44
CA SER A 160 9.85 -10.79 -4.35
C SER A 160 9.25 -10.05 -3.14
N LEU A 161 8.26 -9.17 -3.35
CA LEU A 161 7.55 -8.52 -2.25
C LEU A 161 6.68 -9.52 -1.49
N MET A 162 5.89 -10.36 -2.19
CA MET A 162 5.07 -11.40 -1.58
C MET A 162 5.93 -12.36 -0.73
N GLU A 163 7.03 -12.84 -1.27
CA GLU A 163 7.96 -13.77 -0.60
C GLU A 163 8.66 -13.13 0.61
N SER A 164 8.91 -11.82 0.57
CA SER A 164 9.57 -11.10 1.67
C SER A 164 8.64 -10.73 2.82
N ALA A 165 7.31 -10.73 2.61
CA ALA A 165 6.34 -10.44 3.65
C ALA A 165 6.34 -11.52 4.74
N ASN A 166 6.04 -11.14 5.97
CA ASN A 166 5.87 -12.09 7.07
C ASN A 166 4.56 -12.87 6.93
N SER A 167 3.55 -12.22 6.33
CA SER A 167 2.28 -12.84 5.96
C SER A 167 1.66 -12.14 4.76
N MET A 168 0.88 -12.88 4.00
CA MET A 168 0.08 -12.38 2.90
C MET A 168 -1.40 -12.64 3.17
N VAL A 169 -2.24 -11.67 2.85
CA VAL A 169 -3.69 -11.79 2.87
C VAL A 169 -4.20 -11.62 1.45
N PHE A 170 -4.92 -12.61 0.97
CA PHE A 170 -5.60 -12.60 -0.33
C PHE A 170 -7.10 -12.40 -0.08
N VAL A 171 -7.72 -11.49 -0.80
CA VAL A 171 -9.16 -11.22 -0.64
C VAL A 171 -10.06 -12.28 -1.30
N SER A 172 -9.48 -13.28 -1.94
CA SER A 172 -10.19 -14.46 -2.43
C SER A 172 -9.24 -15.63 -2.61
N GLU A 173 -9.80 -16.86 -2.55
CA GLU A 173 -9.03 -18.09 -2.78
C GLU A 173 -8.49 -18.14 -4.22
N ARG A 174 -9.25 -17.64 -5.19
CA ARG A 174 -8.79 -17.52 -6.58
C ARG A 174 -7.45 -16.78 -6.68
N LEU A 175 -7.32 -15.64 -6.01
CA LEU A 175 -6.08 -14.85 -6.05
C LEU A 175 -4.92 -15.59 -5.40
N ARG A 176 -5.19 -16.28 -4.30
CA ARG A 176 -4.20 -17.13 -3.64
C ARG A 176 -3.69 -18.23 -4.57
N THR A 177 -4.62 -19.02 -5.13
CA THR A 177 -4.29 -20.10 -6.07
C THR A 177 -3.55 -19.58 -7.30
N THR A 178 -3.93 -18.41 -7.84
CA THR A 178 -3.23 -17.78 -8.96
C THR A 178 -1.78 -17.41 -8.60
N ALA A 179 -1.56 -16.87 -7.40
CA ALA A 179 -0.20 -16.55 -6.93
C ALA A 179 0.64 -17.82 -6.72
N GLU A 180 0.06 -18.87 -6.14
CA GLU A 180 0.70 -20.18 -5.97
C GLU A 180 1.07 -20.80 -7.33
N SER A 181 0.17 -20.73 -8.33
CA SER A 181 0.43 -21.17 -9.70
C SER A 181 1.56 -20.40 -10.40
N ALA A 182 1.79 -19.15 -9.99
CA ALA A 182 2.94 -18.36 -10.41
C ALA A 182 4.20 -18.64 -9.58
N GLU A 183 4.21 -19.75 -8.83
CA GLU A 183 5.33 -20.19 -7.97
C GLU A 183 5.75 -19.13 -6.93
N VAL A 184 4.79 -18.38 -6.38
CA VAL A 184 5.05 -17.44 -5.28
C VAL A 184 5.12 -18.20 -3.97
N GLN A 185 6.27 -18.18 -3.31
CA GLN A 185 6.47 -18.84 -2.02
C GLN A 185 6.25 -17.88 -0.85
N THR A 186 5.03 -17.81 -0.34
CA THR A 186 4.71 -17.00 0.82
C THR A 186 5.05 -17.71 2.13
N LYS A 187 5.54 -16.97 3.13
CA LYS A 187 5.84 -17.55 4.46
C LYS A 187 4.57 -17.99 5.19
N LYS A 188 3.52 -17.18 5.13
CA LYS A 188 2.17 -17.45 5.65
C LYS A 188 1.16 -16.80 4.72
N ALA A 189 0.17 -17.52 4.30
CA ALA A 189 -0.92 -17.05 3.45
C ALA A 189 -2.28 -17.23 4.14
N TYR A 190 -3.11 -16.23 4.04
CA TYR A 190 -4.48 -16.24 4.53
C TYR A 190 -5.41 -15.78 3.42
N THR A 191 -6.60 -16.37 3.36
CA THR A 191 -7.69 -15.89 2.52
C THR A 191 -8.73 -15.24 3.42
N ILE A 192 -8.93 -13.95 3.25
CA ILE A 192 -9.91 -13.16 4.02
C ILE A 192 -10.73 -12.36 3.01
N PRO A 193 -11.98 -12.78 2.71
CA PRO A 193 -12.83 -12.06 1.78
C PRO A 193 -13.08 -10.62 2.24
N CYS A 194 -13.02 -9.66 1.29
CA CYS A 194 -13.57 -8.33 1.54
C CYS A 194 -15.10 -8.46 1.44
N HIS A 195 -15.81 -8.20 2.52
CA HIS A 195 -17.25 -8.00 2.46
C HIS A 195 -17.50 -6.62 1.84
N SER A 196 -18.07 -6.60 0.65
CA SER A 196 -18.83 -5.45 0.17
C SER A 196 -20.26 -5.64 0.65
N GLU A 197 -20.70 -4.84 1.61
CA GLU A 197 -22.13 -4.62 1.78
C GLU A 197 -22.70 -3.87 0.58
#